data_81bfaeed3afbed9fb14cfd1f8ffcabfc
#
_entry.id   81bfaeed3afbed9fb14cfd1f8ffcabfc
#
_cell.length_a   1.000
_cell.length_b   1.000
_cell.length_c   1.000
_cell.angle_alpha   90.00
_cell.angle_beta   90.00
_cell.angle_gamma   90.00
#
_symmetry.space_group_name_H-M   'P 1'
#
loop_
_entity.id
_entity.type
_entity.pdbx_description
1 polymer ?
#
loop_
_entity_poly.entity_id
_entity_poly.type
_entity_poly.pdbx_seq_one_letter_code
_entity_poly.pdbx_strand_id
1 'polypeptide(L)'
;MRAIYAFYSKPFGSVDIRNAQTHWAFPYIEFLVLAYSVSKSKSFGFETILFCDDYGYDLIVNKFQIPFDIVKVELNDIERSPKFWASGKIYAYSKGIESLGTFKPFVFFDNDAGFHKEPPIHYIQSRYRCQHVHYDKDTDFEKFVKKIVAETKDEFPFDIYHECMRNLDGLKGGNAGMVVMNDERLWSEWTRYSQSLVNHEYFDHLVKGEANPFKKISLWNVVIEENLLFLLNRRLNFELPQTVLEFNSLLLKNGTPNPTEYFHIWGLKRNKEFLRKYEKIAIDYLPNDLTKRILNYFNER
;
A
#
# COMPACT_ATOMS: atom_id res chain seq x y z
N MET A 1 -14.06 -3.94 12.30
CA MET A 1 -12.71 -3.71 11.73
C MET A 1 -12.76 -2.59 10.73
N ARG A 2 -11.68 -1.85 10.56
CA ARG A 2 -11.55 -0.79 9.54
C ARG A 2 -10.83 -1.33 8.30
N ALA A 3 -11.28 -0.94 7.10
CA ALA A 3 -10.55 -1.15 5.85
C ALA A 3 -10.06 0.22 5.36
N ILE A 4 -8.75 0.40 5.26
CA ILE A 4 -8.10 1.69 5.01
C ILE A 4 -7.47 1.68 3.64
N TYR A 5 -7.66 2.78 2.92
CA TYR A 5 -7.13 3.05 1.59
C TYR A 5 -6.48 4.43 1.58
N ALA A 6 -5.45 4.60 0.75
CA ALA A 6 -4.83 5.90 0.53
C ALA A 6 -4.73 6.21 -0.96
N PHE A 7 -5.15 7.41 -1.35
CA PHE A 7 -4.95 7.91 -2.70
C PHE A 7 -4.22 9.25 -2.65
N TYR A 8 -2.99 9.26 -3.15
CA TYR A 8 -2.10 10.41 -3.14
C TYR A 8 -1.69 10.75 -4.56
N SER A 9 -2.17 11.88 -5.08
CA SER A 9 -2.01 12.25 -6.49
C SER A 9 -0.70 12.96 -6.82
N LYS A 10 -0.05 13.58 -5.85
CA LYS A 10 1.17 14.39 -6.08
C LYS A 10 2.30 13.67 -6.85
N PRO A 11 2.52 12.34 -6.70
CA PRO A 11 3.49 11.63 -7.54
C PRO A 11 3.20 11.68 -9.04
N PHE A 12 1.93 11.89 -9.42
CA PHE A 12 1.52 12.04 -10.83
C PHE A 12 1.74 13.46 -11.37
N GLY A 13 2.11 14.42 -10.51
CA GLY A 13 2.20 15.82 -10.84
C GLY A 13 0.82 16.50 -10.97
N SER A 14 0.79 17.69 -11.58
CA SER A 14 -0.45 18.43 -11.85
C SER A 14 -1.19 17.96 -13.12
N VAL A 15 -0.84 16.78 -13.64
CA VAL A 15 -1.41 16.23 -14.87
C VAL A 15 -2.69 15.49 -14.55
N ASP A 16 -3.73 15.73 -15.35
CA ASP A 16 -4.96 14.92 -15.30
C ASP A 16 -4.61 13.42 -15.41
N ILE A 17 -5.15 12.60 -14.52
CA ILE A 17 -4.84 11.16 -14.46
C ILE A 17 -5.14 10.44 -15.77
N ARG A 18 -6.03 10.97 -16.61
CA ARG A 18 -6.32 10.46 -17.96
C ARG A 18 -5.10 10.54 -18.87
N ASN A 19 -4.22 11.51 -18.63
CA ASN A 19 -3.01 11.80 -19.40
C ASN A 19 -1.72 11.43 -18.66
N ALA A 20 -1.83 11.02 -17.39
CA ALA A 20 -0.70 10.63 -16.58
C ALA A 20 -0.08 9.34 -17.11
N GLN A 21 1.26 9.27 -17.11
CA GLN A 21 1.95 8.00 -17.35
C GLN A 21 1.76 7.09 -16.13
N THR A 22 0.62 6.42 -16.08
CA THR A 22 0.34 5.43 -15.04
C THR A 22 1.02 4.11 -15.35
N HIS A 23 1.20 3.28 -14.33
CA HIS A 23 1.67 1.90 -14.52
C HIS A 23 0.61 0.98 -15.15
N TRP A 24 -0.63 1.46 -15.30
CA TRP A 24 -1.75 0.70 -15.82
C TRP A 24 -1.86 0.79 -17.33
N ALA A 25 -2.08 -0.35 -18.00
CA ALA A 25 -2.40 -0.37 -19.43
C ALA A 25 -3.75 0.31 -19.74
N PHE A 26 -4.64 0.32 -18.76
CA PHE A 26 -5.95 0.99 -18.79
C PHE A 26 -6.17 1.71 -17.46
N PRO A 27 -5.95 3.05 -17.36
CA PRO A 27 -6.02 3.79 -16.09
C PRO A 27 -7.37 3.67 -15.37
N TYR A 28 -8.49 3.58 -16.08
CA TYR A 28 -9.82 3.42 -15.49
C TYR A 28 -9.99 2.13 -14.68
N ILE A 29 -9.23 1.09 -15.00
CA ILE A 29 -9.30 -0.19 -14.29
C ILE A 29 -8.82 -0.04 -12.84
N GLU A 30 -7.86 0.84 -12.57
CA GLU A 30 -7.43 1.15 -11.20
C GLU A 30 -8.62 1.56 -10.33
N PHE A 31 -9.49 2.42 -10.84
CA PHE A 31 -10.66 2.90 -10.10
C PHE A 31 -11.80 1.89 -10.05
N LEU A 32 -11.97 1.06 -11.08
CA LEU A 32 -12.90 -0.07 -11.02
C LEU A 32 -12.47 -1.08 -9.94
N VAL A 33 -11.18 -1.36 -9.84
CA VAL A 33 -10.61 -2.26 -8.83
C VAL A 33 -10.75 -1.68 -7.44
N LEU A 34 -10.44 -0.39 -7.27
CA LEU A 34 -10.65 0.31 -6.00
C LEU A 34 -12.13 0.26 -5.57
N ALA A 35 -13.04 0.61 -6.47
CA ALA A 35 -14.48 0.56 -6.21
C ALA A 35 -14.94 -0.85 -5.83
N TYR A 36 -14.44 -1.87 -6.53
CA TYR A 36 -14.71 -3.26 -6.23
C TYR A 36 -14.21 -3.65 -4.84
N SER A 37 -12.95 -3.33 -4.50
CA SER A 37 -12.34 -3.60 -3.19
C SER A 37 -13.14 -2.96 -2.05
N VAL A 38 -13.49 -1.68 -2.20
CA VAL A 38 -14.29 -0.93 -1.21
C VAL A 38 -15.67 -1.56 -1.03
N SER A 39 -16.36 -1.86 -2.14
CA SER A 39 -17.70 -2.46 -2.09
C SER A 39 -17.69 -3.85 -1.44
N LYS A 40 -16.66 -4.65 -1.71
CA LYS A 40 -16.46 -5.95 -1.06
C LYS A 40 -16.17 -5.79 0.44
N SER A 41 -15.27 -4.89 0.82
CA SER A 41 -14.96 -4.62 2.22
C SER A 41 -16.22 -4.23 3.01
N LYS A 42 -17.07 -3.38 2.43
CA LYS A 42 -18.36 -3.03 3.05
C LYS A 42 -19.29 -4.22 3.18
N SER A 43 -19.38 -5.07 2.15
CA SER A 43 -20.23 -6.27 2.22
C SER A 43 -19.79 -7.27 3.29
N PHE A 44 -18.53 -7.20 3.73
CA PHE A 44 -17.98 -7.99 4.85
C PHE A 44 -18.07 -7.26 6.20
N GLY A 45 -18.75 -6.11 6.26
CA GLY A 45 -18.96 -5.35 7.49
C GLY A 45 -17.76 -4.50 7.93
N PHE A 46 -16.81 -4.22 7.04
CA PHE A 46 -15.69 -3.32 7.36
C PHE A 46 -16.13 -1.85 7.22
N GLU A 47 -15.72 -1.01 8.17
CA GLU A 47 -15.80 0.45 8.05
C GLU A 47 -14.72 0.91 7.08
N THR A 48 -15.11 1.40 5.90
CA THR A 48 -14.18 1.78 4.83
C THR A 48 -13.75 3.23 4.95
N ILE A 49 -12.43 3.48 4.93
CA ILE A 49 -11.84 4.79 5.15
C ILE A 49 -10.90 5.13 4.01
N LEU A 50 -11.07 6.31 3.43
CA LEU A 50 -10.17 6.88 2.45
C LEU A 50 -9.35 8.02 3.06
N PHE A 51 -8.03 7.95 2.94
CA PHE A 51 -7.14 9.10 3.07
C PHE A 51 -6.75 9.58 1.68
N CYS A 52 -6.95 10.86 1.39
CA CYS A 52 -6.62 11.42 0.07
C CYS A 52 -6.17 12.88 0.16
N ASP A 53 -5.66 13.39 -0.96
CA ASP A 53 -5.50 14.82 -1.22
C ASP A 53 -6.77 15.39 -1.89
N ASP A 54 -6.80 16.70 -2.13
CA ASP A 54 -7.95 17.39 -2.76
C ASP A 54 -8.31 16.80 -4.13
N TYR A 55 -7.30 16.46 -4.94
CA TYR A 55 -7.53 15.87 -6.26
C TYR A 55 -8.15 14.48 -6.13
N GLY A 56 -7.65 13.66 -5.21
CA GLY A 56 -8.23 12.36 -4.90
C GLY A 56 -9.65 12.46 -4.38
N TYR A 57 -9.94 13.45 -3.55
CA TYR A 57 -11.30 13.72 -3.08
C TYR A 57 -12.26 14.06 -4.24
N ASP A 58 -11.87 15.03 -5.09
CA ASP A 58 -12.69 15.41 -6.24
C ASP A 58 -12.95 14.22 -7.17
N LEU A 59 -11.93 13.43 -7.46
CA LEU A 59 -12.03 12.31 -8.39
C LEU A 59 -12.84 11.14 -7.81
N ILE A 60 -12.48 10.68 -6.61
CA ILE A 60 -13.01 9.44 -6.02
C ILE A 60 -14.39 9.68 -5.40
N VAL A 61 -14.55 10.81 -4.68
CA VAL A 61 -15.76 11.08 -3.92
C VAL A 61 -16.78 11.85 -4.76
N ASN A 62 -16.39 12.95 -5.42
CA ASN A 62 -17.32 13.78 -6.15
C ASN A 62 -17.69 13.19 -7.52
N LYS A 63 -16.70 12.81 -8.33
CA LYS A 63 -16.93 12.33 -9.70
C LYS A 63 -17.34 10.87 -9.75
N PHE A 64 -16.59 9.97 -9.14
CA PHE A 64 -16.88 8.54 -9.19
C PHE A 64 -17.92 8.12 -8.16
N GLN A 65 -17.99 8.80 -7.02
CA GLN A 65 -18.88 8.49 -5.90
C GLN A 65 -18.64 7.06 -5.37
N ILE A 66 -17.36 6.68 -5.20
CA ILE A 66 -17.01 5.41 -4.57
C ILE A 66 -17.44 5.50 -3.09
N PRO A 67 -18.21 4.52 -2.57
CA PRO A 67 -18.96 4.67 -1.33
C PRO A 67 -18.13 4.40 -0.07
N PHE A 68 -17.15 5.24 0.25
CA PHE A 68 -16.45 5.18 1.52
C PHE A 68 -17.34 5.63 2.69
N ASP A 69 -17.15 5.05 3.89
CA ASP A 69 -17.87 5.46 5.10
C ASP A 69 -17.25 6.72 5.72
N ILE A 70 -15.92 6.83 5.65
CA ILE A 70 -15.16 7.98 6.15
C ILE A 70 -14.19 8.43 5.07
N VAL A 71 -14.11 9.74 4.85
CA VAL A 71 -13.11 10.35 3.96
C VAL A 71 -12.33 11.41 4.72
N LYS A 72 -11.01 11.34 4.63
CA LYS A 72 -10.06 12.27 5.26
C LYS A 72 -9.18 12.91 4.19
N VAL A 73 -9.33 14.22 4.00
CA VAL A 73 -8.53 15.00 3.06
C VAL A 73 -7.31 15.56 3.80
N GLU A 74 -6.34 14.70 4.08
CA GLU A 74 -5.19 14.99 4.93
C GLU A 74 -3.84 14.82 4.21
N LEU A 75 -3.85 14.44 2.92
CA LEU A 75 -2.61 14.18 2.19
C LEU A 75 -2.05 15.43 1.46
N ASN A 76 -2.74 16.57 1.53
CA ASN A 76 -2.27 17.82 0.91
C ASN A 76 -0.96 18.32 1.52
N ASP A 77 -0.81 18.17 2.83
CA ASP A 77 0.27 18.74 3.63
C ASP A 77 1.47 17.82 3.79
N ILE A 78 1.54 16.75 2.98
CA ILE A 78 2.74 15.92 2.94
C ILE A 78 3.84 16.72 2.27
N GLU A 79 4.74 17.32 3.07
CA GLU A 79 5.76 18.26 2.62
C GLU A 79 6.88 17.62 1.79
N ARG A 80 7.04 16.30 1.88
CA ARG A 80 8.16 15.62 1.27
C ARG A 80 7.96 15.32 -0.21
N SER A 81 9.07 15.17 -0.89
CA SER A 81 9.20 14.98 -2.33
C SER A 81 8.02 14.23 -2.95
N PRO A 82 7.35 14.83 -3.95
CA PRO A 82 6.26 14.16 -4.68
C PRO A 82 6.69 12.85 -5.35
N LYS A 83 7.99 12.59 -5.46
CA LYS A 83 8.54 11.34 -5.98
C LYS A 83 8.48 10.19 -4.97
N PHE A 84 8.29 10.47 -3.68
CA PHE A 84 8.09 9.44 -2.65
C PHE A 84 6.64 8.96 -2.66
N TRP A 85 6.33 8.06 -3.57
CA TRP A 85 4.97 7.62 -3.87
C TRP A 85 4.27 6.90 -2.69
N ALA A 86 5.02 6.23 -1.80
CA ALA A 86 4.44 5.60 -0.61
C ALA A 86 4.15 6.57 0.53
N SER A 87 4.53 7.86 0.43
CA SER A 87 4.35 8.81 1.53
C SER A 87 2.89 8.96 1.96
N GLY A 88 1.95 8.99 1.01
CA GLY A 88 0.52 9.02 1.32
C GLY A 88 0.05 7.79 2.07
N LYS A 89 0.53 6.62 1.69
CA LYS A 89 0.24 5.34 2.32
C LYS A 89 0.85 5.25 3.72
N ILE A 90 2.13 5.62 3.86
CA ILE A 90 2.82 5.68 5.15
C ILE A 90 2.11 6.66 6.09
N TYR A 91 1.68 7.82 5.58
CA TYR A 91 0.89 8.78 6.37
C TYR A 91 -0.42 8.16 6.84
N ALA A 92 -1.17 7.53 5.95
CA ALA A 92 -2.46 6.91 6.28
C ALA A 92 -2.33 5.82 7.35
N TYR A 93 -1.29 4.98 7.27
CA TYR A 93 -1.01 3.96 8.28
C TYR A 93 -0.67 4.53 9.66
N SER A 94 -0.06 5.70 9.70
CA SER A 94 0.47 6.31 10.90
C SER A 94 -0.42 7.45 11.40
N LYS A 95 -0.08 8.68 11.09
CA LYS A 95 -0.80 9.88 11.55
C LYS A 95 -2.27 9.91 11.16
N GLY A 96 -2.60 9.35 9.98
CA GLY A 96 -4.00 9.26 9.54
C GLY A 96 -4.83 8.43 10.51
N ILE A 97 -4.29 7.30 11.01
CA ILE A 97 -5.01 6.49 12.01
C ILE A 97 -5.13 7.24 13.35
N GLU A 98 -4.12 8.00 13.76
CA GLU A 98 -4.20 8.86 14.94
C GLU A 98 -5.36 9.88 14.83
N SER A 99 -5.56 10.46 13.64
CA SER A 99 -6.64 11.42 13.39
C SER A 99 -8.05 10.83 13.51
N LEU A 100 -8.17 9.49 13.50
CA LEU A 100 -9.42 8.78 13.73
C LEU A 100 -9.73 8.55 15.22
N GLY A 101 -8.88 9.03 16.11
CA GLY A 101 -9.02 8.89 17.56
C GLY A 101 -8.42 7.58 18.10
N THR A 102 -9.12 6.87 18.97
CA THR A 102 -8.62 5.64 19.60
C THR A 102 -8.26 4.59 18.56
N PHE A 103 -7.13 3.91 18.77
CA PHE A 103 -6.72 2.78 17.94
C PHE A 103 -7.83 1.74 17.86
N LYS A 104 -8.10 1.28 16.64
CA LYS A 104 -8.98 0.14 16.36
C LYS A 104 -8.28 -0.74 15.35
N PRO A 105 -8.43 -2.06 15.45
CA PRO A 105 -7.91 -2.99 14.45
C PRO A 105 -8.28 -2.59 13.03
N PHE A 106 -7.30 -2.69 12.10
CA PHE A 106 -7.51 -2.33 10.72
C PHE A 106 -6.84 -3.29 9.75
N VAL A 107 -7.37 -3.32 8.54
CA VAL A 107 -6.68 -3.83 7.36
C VAL A 107 -6.43 -2.67 6.42
N PHE A 108 -5.22 -2.55 5.93
CA PHE A 108 -4.87 -1.61 4.87
C PHE A 108 -4.72 -2.36 3.55
N PHE A 109 -5.22 -1.77 2.49
CA PHE A 109 -5.09 -2.28 1.12
C PHE A 109 -4.41 -1.27 0.22
N ASP A 110 -3.58 -1.77 -0.70
CA ASP A 110 -3.27 -1.03 -1.92
C ASP A 110 -4.55 -0.81 -2.73
N ASN A 111 -4.58 0.26 -3.53
CA ASN A 111 -5.77 0.58 -4.35
C ASN A 111 -6.12 -0.51 -5.37
N ASP A 112 -5.20 -1.43 -5.59
CA ASP A 112 -5.35 -2.57 -6.51
C ASP A 112 -5.39 -3.93 -5.78
N ALA A 113 -5.71 -3.92 -4.49
CA ALA A 113 -5.81 -5.10 -3.64
C ALA A 113 -7.13 -5.15 -2.86
N GLY A 114 -7.51 -6.34 -2.40
CA GLY A 114 -8.71 -6.53 -1.59
C GLY A 114 -9.12 -7.98 -1.45
N PHE A 115 -10.29 -8.23 -0.89
CA PHE A 115 -10.87 -9.56 -0.76
C PHE A 115 -11.97 -9.80 -1.80
N HIS A 116 -11.94 -10.96 -2.45
CA HIS A 116 -13.05 -11.43 -3.29
C HIS A 116 -14.15 -12.08 -2.46
N LYS A 117 -13.77 -12.81 -1.41
CA LYS A 117 -14.65 -13.49 -0.46
C LYS A 117 -14.40 -12.94 0.93
N GLU A 118 -15.36 -13.16 1.81
CA GLU A 118 -15.19 -12.83 3.22
C GLU A 118 -13.94 -13.52 3.78
N PRO A 119 -12.98 -12.75 4.33
CA PRO A 119 -11.76 -13.35 4.86
C PRO A 119 -12.05 -14.21 6.06
N PRO A 120 -11.38 -15.35 6.22
CA PRO A 120 -11.49 -16.15 7.44
C PRO A 120 -11.18 -15.32 8.67
N ILE A 121 -11.93 -15.53 9.75
CA ILE A 121 -11.84 -14.73 10.99
C ILE A 121 -10.40 -14.68 11.54
N HIS A 122 -9.66 -15.79 11.45
CA HIS A 122 -8.27 -15.85 11.91
C HIS A 122 -7.31 -14.99 11.08
N TYR A 123 -7.70 -14.55 9.85
CA TYR A 123 -6.90 -13.61 9.07
C TYR A 123 -6.99 -12.21 9.66
N ILE A 124 -8.18 -11.79 10.02
CA ILE A 124 -8.44 -10.45 10.53
C ILE A 124 -8.21 -10.30 12.03
N GLN A 125 -8.04 -11.40 12.76
CA GLN A 125 -7.72 -11.41 14.19
C GLN A 125 -6.23 -11.60 14.50
N SER A 126 -5.39 -11.86 13.51
CA SER A 126 -3.94 -11.96 13.73
C SER A 126 -3.37 -10.61 14.17
N ARG A 127 -2.38 -10.62 15.07
CA ARG A 127 -1.73 -9.39 15.54
C ARG A 127 -1.17 -8.54 14.41
N TYR A 128 -0.45 -9.20 13.51
CA TYR A 128 0.08 -8.63 12.27
C TYR A 128 0.02 -9.68 11.17
N ARG A 129 -0.39 -9.25 9.99
CA ARG A 129 -0.39 -10.09 8.79
C ARG A 129 -0.05 -9.23 7.57
N CYS A 130 0.75 -9.78 6.69
CA CYS A 130 1.04 -9.20 5.39
C CYS A 130 0.68 -10.15 4.27
N GLN A 131 0.69 -9.68 3.03
CA GLN A 131 0.36 -10.51 1.86
C GLN A 131 1.28 -11.73 1.76
N HIS A 132 2.60 -11.55 1.78
CA HIS A 132 3.59 -12.60 1.85
C HIS A 132 4.90 -12.06 2.45
N VAL A 133 5.73 -12.96 2.97
CA VAL A 133 7.08 -12.62 3.41
C VAL A 133 8.05 -12.94 2.28
N HIS A 134 8.94 -12.01 1.98
CA HIS A 134 10.03 -12.21 1.03
C HIS A 134 11.38 -12.10 1.72
N TYR A 135 12.41 -12.70 1.09
CA TYR A 135 13.79 -12.67 1.54
C TYR A 135 14.58 -11.81 0.57
N ASP A 136 15.25 -10.81 1.09
CA ASP A 136 16.02 -9.83 0.31
C ASP A 136 17.51 -10.13 0.28
N LYS A 137 17.91 -11.41 0.43
CA LYS A 137 19.29 -11.83 0.36
C LYS A 137 19.86 -11.56 -1.04
N ASP A 138 21.01 -10.89 -1.08
CA ASP A 138 21.73 -10.49 -2.31
C ASP A 138 20.94 -9.58 -3.26
N THR A 139 19.80 -9.05 -2.82
CA THR A 139 18.98 -8.12 -3.58
C THR A 139 19.49 -6.68 -3.53
N ASP A 140 18.94 -5.82 -4.38
CA ASP A 140 19.20 -4.39 -4.31
C ASP A 140 18.70 -3.77 -2.99
N PHE A 141 17.66 -4.33 -2.37
CA PHE A 141 17.16 -3.91 -1.05
C PHE A 141 18.18 -4.18 0.05
N GLU A 142 18.73 -5.38 0.12
CA GLU A 142 19.76 -5.70 1.12
C GLU A 142 21.02 -4.84 0.93
N LYS A 143 21.48 -4.64 -0.30
CA LYS A 143 22.61 -3.75 -0.61
C LYS A 143 22.31 -2.32 -0.18
N PHE A 144 21.08 -1.87 -0.35
CA PHE A 144 20.64 -0.54 0.05
C PHE A 144 20.61 -0.38 1.58
N VAL A 145 20.11 -1.37 2.31
CA VAL A 145 20.14 -1.37 3.78
C VAL A 145 21.58 -1.44 4.29
N LYS A 146 22.46 -2.25 3.68
CA LYS A 146 23.89 -2.27 4.00
C LYS A 146 24.54 -0.89 3.82
N LYS A 147 24.17 -0.16 2.77
CA LYS A 147 24.61 1.22 2.55
C LYS A 147 24.12 2.15 3.66
N ILE A 148 22.83 2.10 4.02
CA ILE A 148 22.29 2.89 5.13
C ILE A 148 23.11 2.64 6.40
N VAL A 149 23.33 1.39 6.76
CA VAL A 149 24.09 1.01 7.95
C VAL A 149 25.56 1.50 7.90
N ALA A 150 26.18 1.50 6.72
CA ALA A 150 27.55 2.00 6.56
C ALA A 150 27.65 3.53 6.67
N GLU A 151 26.60 4.25 6.34
CA GLU A 151 26.59 5.73 6.26
C GLU A 151 25.89 6.39 7.46
N THR A 152 25.25 5.63 8.35
CA THR A 152 24.52 6.14 9.52
C THR A 152 25.08 5.57 10.81
N LYS A 153 24.72 6.18 11.94
CA LYS A 153 25.06 5.67 13.27
C LYS A 153 24.01 4.66 13.73
N ASP A 154 24.42 3.78 14.66
CA ASP A 154 23.55 2.83 15.35
C ASP A 154 22.69 3.54 16.42
N GLU A 155 21.87 4.46 15.96
CA GLU A 155 20.95 5.26 16.78
C GLU A 155 19.60 5.44 16.07
N PHE A 156 18.57 5.79 16.81
CA PHE A 156 17.25 6.04 16.25
C PHE A 156 17.29 7.14 15.15
N PRO A 157 16.66 6.96 14.00
CA PRO A 157 15.78 5.86 13.62
C PRO A 157 16.45 4.71 12.83
N PHE A 158 17.77 4.65 12.75
CA PHE A 158 18.51 3.66 11.95
C PHE A 158 18.91 2.42 12.74
N ASP A 159 18.85 2.45 14.07
CA ASP A 159 19.23 1.36 14.97
C ASP A 159 18.57 0.02 14.61
N ILE A 160 17.32 0.04 14.09
CA ILE A 160 16.60 -1.16 13.65
C ILE A 160 17.30 -1.88 12.49
N TYR A 161 17.89 -1.13 11.55
CA TYR A 161 18.64 -1.69 10.42
C TYR A 161 20.00 -2.19 10.85
N HIS A 162 20.69 -1.48 11.76
CA HIS A 162 21.94 -1.94 12.36
C HIS A 162 21.76 -3.25 13.13
N GLU A 163 20.68 -3.37 13.91
CA GLU A 163 20.32 -4.61 14.59
C GLU A 163 20.07 -5.76 13.59
N CYS A 164 19.31 -5.49 12.53
CA CYS A 164 19.05 -6.47 11.49
C CYS A 164 20.34 -7.01 10.86
N MET A 165 21.28 -6.12 10.51
CA MET A 165 22.53 -6.52 9.88
C MET A 165 23.47 -7.28 10.81
N ARG A 166 23.41 -7.07 12.12
CA ARG A 166 24.17 -7.85 13.10
C ARG A 166 23.67 -9.28 13.29
N ASN A 167 22.38 -9.48 13.11
CA ASN A 167 21.72 -10.76 13.42
C ASN A 167 21.71 -11.77 12.26
N LEU A 168 22.49 -11.56 11.20
CA LEU A 168 22.85 -12.47 10.09
C LEU A 168 21.75 -13.25 9.36
N ASP A 169 20.48 -13.15 9.77
CA ASP A 169 19.36 -13.86 9.12
C ASP A 169 18.94 -13.27 7.77
N GLY A 170 19.65 -12.24 7.32
CA GLY A 170 19.31 -11.49 6.11
C GLY A 170 18.12 -10.56 6.30
N LEU A 171 17.99 -9.63 5.38
CA LEU A 171 16.86 -8.73 5.33
C LEU A 171 15.60 -9.51 4.89
N LYS A 172 14.50 -9.30 5.61
CA LYS A 172 13.20 -9.82 5.26
C LYS A 172 12.20 -8.68 5.18
N GLY A 173 11.19 -8.82 4.35
CA GLY A 173 10.10 -7.87 4.24
C GLY A 173 8.76 -8.57 4.14
N GLY A 174 7.71 -7.88 4.55
CA GLY A 174 6.34 -8.33 4.36
C GLY A 174 5.67 -7.48 3.30
N ASN A 175 5.29 -8.05 2.16
CA ASN A 175 4.63 -7.29 1.11
C ASN A 175 3.39 -6.57 1.65
N ALA A 176 3.34 -5.26 1.43
CA ALA A 176 2.37 -4.35 2.02
C ALA A 176 1.16 -4.07 1.12
N GLY A 177 0.91 -4.87 0.09
CA GLY A 177 -0.33 -4.80 -0.69
C GLY A 177 -1.58 -5.04 0.17
N MET A 178 -1.40 -5.78 1.26
CA MET A 178 -2.35 -5.90 2.36
C MET A 178 -1.60 -5.98 3.69
N VAL A 179 -2.01 -5.17 4.65
CA VAL A 179 -1.50 -5.23 6.03
C VAL A 179 -2.67 -5.30 7.00
N VAL A 180 -2.74 -6.37 7.77
CA VAL A 180 -3.64 -6.47 8.93
C VAL A 180 -2.87 -6.06 10.17
N MET A 181 -3.43 -5.16 10.98
CA MET A 181 -2.82 -4.63 12.19
C MET A 181 -3.84 -4.64 13.32
N ASN A 182 -3.61 -5.51 14.30
CA ASN A 182 -4.42 -5.62 15.51
C ASN A 182 -3.62 -5.30 16.78
N ASP A 183 -2.34 -4.98 16.64
CA ASP A 183 -1.47 -4.69 17.78
C ASP A 183 -1.11 -3.21 17.79
N GLU A 184 -1.64 -2.47 18.78
CA GLU A 184 -1.40 -1.04 18.95
C GLU A 184 0.07 -0.72 19.23
N ARG A 185 0.78 -1.60 19.95
CA ARG A 185 2.21 -1.38 20.26
C ARG A 185 3.06 -1.47 18.98
N LEU A 186 2.81 -2.49 18.14
CA LEU A 186 3.52 -2.60 16.86
C LEU A 186 3.21 -1.43 15.95
N TRP A 187 1.93 -1.04 15.87
CA TRP A 187 1.51 0.13 15.10
C TRP A 187 2.16 1.42 15.58
N SER A 188 2.20 1.66 16.90
CA SER A 188 2.81 2.85 17.48
C SER A 188 4.31 2.93 17.20
N GLU A 189 5.04 1.82 17.37
CA GLU A 189 6.47 1.76 17.04
C GLU A 189 6.71 1.98 15.54
N TRP A 190 5.91 1.35 14.69
CA TRP A 190 6.02 1.56 13.25
C TRP A 190 5.74 3.03 12.87
N THR A 191 4.72 3.64 13.45
CA THR A 191 4.41 5.07 13.26
C THR A 191 5.61 5.94 13.65
N ARG A 192 6.19 5.71 14.82
CA ARG A 192 7.34 6.46 15.32
C ARG A 192 8.55 6.35 14.39
N TYR A 193 8.91 5.15 13.97
CA TYR A 193 10.04 4.90 13.08
C TYR A 193 9.79 5.42 11.66
N SER A 194 8.65 5.09 11.07
CA SER A 194 8.36 5.46 9.69
C SER A 194 8.30 6.96 9.49
N GLN A 195 7.67 7.71 10.42
CA GLN A 195 7.62 9.16 10.37
C GLN A 195 9.01 9.78 10.54
N SER A 196 9.83 9.26 11.45
CA SER A 196 11.20 9.73 11.63
C SER A 196 12.07 9.47 10.41
N LEU A 197 11.95 8.28 9.80
CA LEU A 197 12.71 7.92 8.60
C LEU A 197 12.28 8.74 7.37
N VAL A 198 10.97 8.90 7.14
CA VAL A 198 10.46 9.69 6.02
C VAL A 198 10.91 11.14 6.10
N ASN A 199 11.00 11.68 7.32
CA ASN A 199 11.38 13.08 7.55
C ASN A 199 12.88 13.28 7.81
N HIS A 200 13.70 12.24 7.75
CA HIS A 200 15.13 12.34 8.03
C HIS A 200 15.91 12.97 6.86
N GLU A 201 16.85 13.86 7.15
CA GLU A 201 17.69 14.54 6.14
C GLU A 201 18.50 13.57 5.28
N TYR A 202 18.81 12.37 5.78
CA TYR A 202 19.49 11.31 5.03
C TYR A 202 18.78 10.98 3.71
N PHE A 203 17.44 11.07 3.68
CA PHE A 203 16.67 10.87 2.45
C PHE A 203 17.01 11.92 1.38
N ASP A 204 17.21 13.17 1.78
CA ASP A 204 17.54 14.26 0.86
C ASP A 204 18.95 14.05 0.26
N HIS A 205 19.88 13.51 1.07
CA HIS A 205 21.21 13.14 0.58
C HIS A 205 21.18 11.98 -0.42
N LEU A 206 20.31 10.98 -0.21
CA LEU A 206 20.19 9.83 -1.11
C LEU A 206 19.78 10.21 -2.53
N VAL A 207 18.97 11.26 -2.69
CA VAL A 207 18.45 11.68 -4.01
C VAL A 207 19.22 12.83 -4.63
N LYS A 208 20.06 13.51 -3.84
CA LYS A 208 20.84 14.66 -4.31
C LYS A 208 21.95 14.20 -5.24
N GLY A 209 21.98 14.79 -6.45
CA GLY A 209 23.04 14.51 -7.44
C GLY A 209 22.90 13.19 -8.21
N GLU A 210 21.83 12.43 -8.00
CA GLU A 210 21.61 11.19 -8.71
C GLU A 210 21.01 11.42 -10.10
N ALA A 211 21.63 10.79 -11.11
CA ALA A 211 21.12 10.80 -12.49
C ALA A 211 19.75 10.12 -12.62
N ASN A 212 19.46 9.11 -11.78
CA ASN A 212 18.19 8.44 -11.71
C ASN A 212 17.75 8.27 -10.24
N PRO A 213 17.20 9.34 -9.62
CA PRO A 213 16.77 9.28 -8.22
C PRO A 213 15.61 8.29 -8.00
N PHE A 214 14.84 7.97 -9.05
CA PHE A 214 13.64 7.14 -8.95
C PHE A 214 13.93 5.73 -8.42
N LYS A 215 15.03 5.09 -8.85
CA LYS A 215 15.40 3.76 -8.36
C LYS A 215 15.68 3.77 -6.85
N LYS A 216 16.42 4.76 -6.34
CA LYS A 216 16.73 4.88 -4.90
C LYS A 216 15.50 5.19 -4.08
N ILE A 217 14.62 6.05 -4.61
CA ILE A 217 13.34 6.37 -3.98
C ILE A 217 12.48 5.10 -3.86
N SER A 218 12.41 4.29 -4.91
CA SER A 218 11.67 3.02 -4.87
C SER A 218 12.21 2.06 -3.82
N LEU A 219 13.54 1.93 -3.69
CA LEU A 219 14.15 1.10 -2.66
C LEU A 219 13.81 1.63 -1.26
N TRP A 220 13.87 2.95 -1.05
CA TRP A 220 13.53 3.58 0.22
C TRP A 220 12.06 3.36 0.61
N ASN A 221 11.14 3.46 -0.36
CA ASN A 221 9.73 3.15 -0.14
C ASN A 221 9.53 1.75 0.44
N VAL A 222 10.11 0.74 -0.22
CA VAL A 222 9.99 -0.67 0.22
C VAL A 222 10.65 -0.88 1.58
N VAL A 223 11.82 -0.28 1.81
CA VAL A 223 12.54 -0.42 3.09
C VAL A 223 11.72 0.15 4.25
N ILE A 224 11.04 1.28 4.09
CA ILE A 224 10.18 1.84 5.15
C ILE A 224 8.84 1.09 5.23
N GLU A 225 8.26 0.74 4.12
CA GLU A 225 6.91 0.17 4.10
C GLU A 225 6.89 -1.31 4.48
N GLU A 226 7.80 -2.10 3.92
CA GLU A 226 7.77 -3.55 4.02
C GLU A 226 8.80 -4.11 5.01
N ASN A 227 10.07 -3.67 4.90
CA ASN A 227 11.10 -4.20 5.76
C ASN A 227 10.98 -3.68 7.20
N LEU A 228 10.76 -2.39 7.39
CA LEU A 228 10.65 -1.79 8.73
C LEU A 228 9.58 -2.47 9.59
N LEU A 229 8.38 -2.67 9.02
CA LEU A 229 7.29 -3.30 9.76
C LEU A 229 7.64 -4.74 10.18
N PHE A 230 8.29 -5.49 9.28
CA PHE A 230 8.77 -6.83 9.58
C PHE A 230 9.83 -6.83 10.68
N LEU A 231 10.80 -5.92 10.62
CA LEU A 231 11.89 -5.82 11.61
C LEU A 231 11.37 -5.43 12.99
N LEU A 232 10.42 -4.49 13.06
CA LEU A 232 9.79 -4.10 14.32
C LEU A 232 8.96 -5.25 14.92
N ASN A 233 8.23 -5.98 14.10
CA ASN A 233 7.51 -7.17 14.55
C ASN A 233 8.46 -8.18 15.20
N ARG A 234 9.62 -8.40 14.60
CA ARG A 234 10.67 -9.28 15.15
C ARG A 234 11.27 -8.72 16.45
N ARG A 235 11.64 -7.43 16.50
CA ARG A 235 12.19 -6.77 17.70
C ARG A 235 11.25 -6.85 18.89
N LEU A 236 9.96 -6.80 18.65
CA LEU A 236 8.94 -6.94 19.69
C LEU A 236 8.65 -8.39 20.09
N ASN A 237 9.42 -9.35 19.55
CA ASN A 237 9.27 -10.80 19.81
C ASN A 237 7.86 -11.32 19.45
N PHE A 238 7.23 -10.76 18.44
CA PHE A 238 6.01 -11.33 17.92
C PHE A 238 6.33 -12.52 17.01
N GLU A 239 5.40 -13.45 16.94
CA GLU A 239 5.47 -14.53 15.97
C GLU A 239 5.62 -13.97 14.55
N LEU A 240 6.29 -14.72 13.67
CA LEU A 240 6.43 -14.33 12.27
C LEU A 240 5.05 -14.01 11.69
N PRO A 241 4.94 -12.94 10.91
CA PRO A 241 3.66 -12.56 10.32
C PRO A 241 3.13 -13.71 9.50
N GLN A 242 1.91 -14.13 9.81
CA GLN A 242 1.24 -15.14 9.02
C GLN A 242 0.96 -14.53 7.64
N THR A 243 1.28 -15.25 6.60
CA THR A 243 1.02 -14.81 5.23
C THR A 243 -0.41 -15.11 4.82
N VAL A 244 -0.99 -14.26 3.98
CA VAL A 244 -2.21 -14.58 3.27
C VAL A 244 -1.83 -15.31 2.01
N LEU A 245 -1.97 -16.61 2.01
CA LEU A 245 -1.87 -17.53 0.88
C LEU A 245 -0.81 -17.21 -0.23
N GLU A 246 -0.24 -18.24 -0.79
CA GLU A 246 0.70 -18.19 -1.89
C GLU A 246 0.17 -17.37 -3.08
N PHE A 247 0.64 -16.16 -3.19
CA PHE A 247 0.18 -15.14 -4.10
C PHE A 247 0.24 -15.54 -5.59
N ASN A 248 1.31 -16.21 -6.02
CA ASN A 248 1.55 -16.48 -7.45
C ASN A 248 0.71 -17.63 -8.03
N SER A 249 0.23 -18.55 -7.20
CA SER A 249 -0.62 -19.64 -7.68
C SER A 249 -2.10 -19.22 -7.85
N LEU A 250 -2.46 -18.05 -7.36
CA LEU A 250 -3.84 -17.62 -7.17
C LEU A 250 -4.34 -16.68 -8.26
N LEU A 251 -3.46 -15.96 -8.95
CA LEU A 251 -3.86 -14.97 -9.94
C LEU A 251 -4.27 -15.58 -11.27
N LEU A 252 -3.68 -16.71 -11.64
CA LEU A 252 -3.90 -17.31 -12.96
C LEU A 252 -3.96 -18.85 -12.89
N LYS A 253 -5.12 -19.40 -12.63
CA LYS A 253 -5.35 -20.80 -12.97
C LYS A 253 -5.95 -20.85 -14.38
N ASN A 254 -5.20 -21.42 -15.35
CA ASN A 254 -5.64 -21.51 -16.76
C ASN A 254 -5.93 -20.14 -17.44
N GLY A 255 -5.14 -19.11 -17.14
CA GLY A 255 -5.32 -17.78 -17.75
C GLY A 255 -6.55 -17.01 -17.30
N THR A 256 -7.27 -17.46 -16.29
CA THR A 256 -8.41 -16.78 -15.68
C THR A 256 -8.05 -16.30 -14.27
N PRO A 257 -8.55 -15.12 -13.83
CA PRO A 257 -8.47 -14.72 -12.44
C PRO A 257 -9.10 -15.81 -11.57
N ASN A 258 -8.29 -16.40 -10.66
CA ASN A 258 -8.85 -17.33 -9.71
C ASN A 258 -9.61 -16.53 -8.64
N PRO A 259 -10.90 -16.77 -8.39
CA PRO A 259 -11.66 -16.11 -7.33
C PRO A 259 -11.24 -16.64 -5.96
N THR A 260 -10.02 -16.33 -5.55
CA THR A 260 -9.51 -16.60 -4.23
C THR A 260 -10.04 -15.60 -3.23
N GLU A 261 -9.74 -15.82 -1.95
CA GLU A 261 -10.19 -14.95 -0.87
C GLU A 261 -9.59 -13.54 -1.00
N TYR A 262 -8.35 -13.43 -1.49
CA TYR A 262 -7.61 -12.19 -1.63
C TYR A 262 -7.10 -11.98 -3.08
N PHE A 263 -7.02 -10.73 -3.51
CA PHE A 263 -6.41 -10.34 -4.79
C PHE A 263 -5.47 -9.15 -4.63
N HIS A 264 -4.46 -9.08 -5.48
CA HIS A 264 -3.60 -7.93 -5.68
C HIS A 264 -3.08 -7.94 -7.13
N ILE A 265 -3.31 -6.88 -7.89
CA ILE A 265 -3.00 -6.82 -9.32
C ILE A 265 -1.51 -6.49 -9.57
N TRP A 266 -0.71 -6.41 -8.52
CA TRP A 266 0.72 -6.14 -8.61
C TRP A 266 1.41 -7.00 -9.70
N GLY A 267 2.24 -6.35 -10.56
CA GLY A 267 2.93 -7.02 -11.65
C GLY A 267 2.08 -7.30 -12.90
N LEU A 268 0.75 -7.27 -12.82
CA LEU A 268 -0.17 -7.54 -13.93
C LEU A 268 -0.80 -6.28 -14.53
N LYS A 269 -0.47 -5.10 -14.02
CA LYS A 269 -1.03 -3.79 -14.44
C LYS A 269 -0.84 -3.49 -15.94
N ARG A 270 0.08 -4.16 -16.61
CA ARG A 270 0.33 -4.05 -18.07
C ARG A 270 -0.18 -5.24 -18.88
N ASN A 271 -0.65 -6.30 -18.25
CA ASN A 271 -1.23 -7.45 -18.93
C ASN A 271 -2.68 -7.14 -19.36
N LYS A 272 -2.84 -6.71 -20.61
CA LYS A 272 -4.15 -6.28 -21.14
C LYS A 272 -5.22 -7.37 -21.07
N GLU A 273 -4.86 -8.63 -21.35
CA GLU A 273 -5.81 -9.74 -21.31
C GLU A 273 -6.31 -10.01 -19.89
N PHE A 274 -5.40 -10.05 -18.93
CA PHE A 274 -5.73 -10.18 -17.52
C PHE A 274 -6.63 -9.02 -17.04
N LEU A 275 -6.26 -7.77 -17.40
CA LEU A 275 -7.02 -6.60 -17.00
C LEU A 275 -8.45 -6.60 -17.57
N ARG A 276 -8.65 -7.05 -18.80
CA ARG A 276 -10.00 -7.18 -19.40
C ARG A 276 -10.86 -8.21 -18.66
N LYS A 277 -10.26 -9.32 -18.23
CA LYS A 277 -10.97 -10.32 -17.43
C LYS A 277 -11.34 -9.75 -16.07
N TYR A 278 -10.42 -9.00 -15.46
CA TYR A 278 -10.67 -8.37 -14.15
C TYR A 278 -11.70 -7.24 -14.23
N GLU A 279 -11.64 -6.43 -15.29
CA GLU A 279 -12.66 -5.42 -15.62
C GLU A 279 -14.07 -6.04 -15.61
N LYS A 280 -14.22 -7.18 -16.29
CA LYS A 280 -15.51 -7.89 -16.30
C LYS A 280 -15.98 -8.29 -14.90
N ILE A 281 -15.09 -8.86 -14.08
CA ILE A 281 -15.42 -9.22 -12.69
C ILE A 281 -15.90 -7.99 -11.90
N ALA A 282 -15.22 -6.86 -12.04
CA ALA A 282 -15.58 -5.63 -11.35
C ALA A 282 -16.94 -5.09 -11.86
N ILE A 283 -17.14 -5.05 -13.16
CA ILE A 283 -18.40 -4.56 -13.78
C ILE A 283 -19.60 -5.43 -13.40
N ASP A 284 -19.44 -6.75 -13.41
CA ASP A 284 -20.51 -7.69 -13.07
C ASP A 284 -20.95 -7.56 -11.59
N TYR A 285 -20.08 -7.03 -10.73
CA TYR A 285 -20.35 -6.87 -9.29
C TYR A 285 -20.82 -5.47 -8.90
N LEU A 286 -20.24 -4.44 -9.52
CA LEU A 286 -20.49 -3.04 -9.15
C LEU A 286 -21.86 -2.54 -9.66
N PRO A 287 -22.49 -1.56 -8.97
CA PRO A 287 -23.66 -0.87 -9.49
C PRO A 287 -23.38 -0.23 -10.86
N ASN A 288 -24.34 -0.38 -11.80
CA ASN A 288 -24.20 0.12 -13.17
C ASN A 288 -23.88 1.62 -13.27
N ASP A 289 -24.46 2.43 -12.39
CA ASP A 289 -24.25 3.87 -12.38
C ASP A 289 -22.84 4.24 -11.90
N LEU A 290 -22.28 3.54 -10.91
CA LEU A 290 -20.90 3.71 -10.47
C LEU A 290 -19.93 3.34 -11.59
N THR A 291 -20.13 2.18 -12.21
CA THR A 291 -19.32 1.74 -13.35
C THR A 291 -19.35 2.76 -14.50
N LYS A 292 -20.54 3.27 -14.85
CA LYS A 292 -20.70 4.29 -15.90
C LYS A 292 -19.97 5.59 -15.57
N ARG A 293 -20.05 6.09 -14.33
CA ARG A 293 -19.31 7.30 -13.94
C ARG A 293 -17.82 7.16 -14.17
N ILE A 294 -17.23 6.04 -13.76
CA ILE A 294 -15.79 5.77 -13.97
C ILE A 294 -15.46 5.69 -15.46
N LEU A 295 -16.19 4.87 -16.23
CA LEU A 295 -15.91 4.67 -17.65
C LEU A 295 -16.10 5.94 -18.47
N ASN A 296 -17.17 6.71 -18.23
CA ASN A 296 -17.45 7.96 -18.94
C ASN A 296 -16.35 8.99 -18.70
N TYR A 297 -15.88 9.16 -17.46
CA TYR A 297 -14.80 10.10 -17.16
C TYR A 297 -13.54 9.86 -18.01
N PHE A 298 -13.19 8.61 -18.28
CA PHE A 298 -12.03 8.27 -19.10
C PHE A 298 -12.31 8.28 -20.61
N ASN A 299 -13.59 8.25 -21.02
CA ASN A 299 -14.00 8.33 -22.42
C ASN A 299 -14.31 9.75 -22.89
N GLU A 300 -14.56 10.69 -21.98
CA GLU A 300 -14.72 12.11 -22.25
C GLU A 300 -13.37 12.73 -22.61
N ARG A 301 -13.13 12.97 -23.92
CA ARG A 301 -11.96 13.66 -24.46
C ARG A 301 -12.35 15.07 -24.93
#